data_acefecc1446b84b1d442af4803a9b725
#
_entry.id   acefecc1446b84b1d442af4803a9b725
#
_cell.length_a   1.000
_cell.length_b   1.000
_cell.length_c   1.000
_cell.angle_alpha   90.00
_cell.angle_beta   90.00
_cell.angle_gamma   90.00
#
_symmetry.space_group_name_H-M   'P 1'
#
loop_
_entity.id
_entity.type
_entity.pdbx_description
1 polymer ?
#
loop_
_entity_poly.entity_id
_entity_poly.type
_entity_poly.pdbx_seq_one_letter_code
_entity_poly.pdbx_strand_id
1 'polypeptide(L)'
;NEAGADYFVSLHRNAASEPGKGSGVMTLVYKTGRESEQLADSIQRELARTGYVDLGVIERPDLIVLRKTQMPAVLVEVGFIDNPEDNKRFDAQFDEIAAAVASGILNVIDDDMDRRPVEESDYYYQIQTGAYRIRSLAEQQLEELRRMGFPAFLVYDGTYFKLRVGAFKNLDNAVRMERELRKAGFPTVLLYEREVK
;
A
#
# COMPACT_ATOMS: atom_id res chain seq x y z
N ASN A 1 0.72 0.42 19.88
CA ASN A 1 1.63 -0.52 20.54
C ASN A 1 0.97 -1.90 20.75
N GLU A 2 -0.25 -1.93 21.28
CA GLU A 2 -0.96 -3.21 21.56
C GLU A 2 -1.48 -3.90 20.30
N ALA A 3 -1.67 -3.15 19.22
CA ALA A 3 -2.16 -3.69 17.93
C ALA A 3 -1.09 -4.48 17.15
N GLY A 4 0.19 -4.42 17.55
CA GLY A 4 1.30 -5.06 16.82
C GLY A 4 1.50 -4.49 15.41
N ALA A 5 1.21 -3.20 15.21
CA ALA A 5 1.40 -2.53 13.92
C ALA A 5 2.90 -2.35 13.61
N ASP A 6 3.27 -2.47 12.35
CA ASP A 6 4.65 -2.28 11.87
C ASP A 6 5.02 -0.80 11.76
N TYR A 7 4.06 0.08 11.44
CA TYR A 7 4.25 1.52 11.29
C TYR A 7 3.11 2.30 11.94
N PHE A 8 3.39 3.54 12.33
CA PHE A 8 2.40 4.50 12.80
C PHE A 8 2.49 5.79 11.98
N VAL A 9 1.41 6.16 11.31
CA VAL A 9 1.31 7.40 10.53
C VAL A 9 0.14 8.22 11.05
N SER A 10 0.44 9.44 11.54
CA SER A 10 -0.54 10.41 12.01
C SER A 10 -0.70 11.52 10.96
N LEU A 11 -1.91 11.78 10.49
CA LEU A 11 -2.18 12.79 9.46
C LEU A 11 -2.81 14.03 10.09
N HIS A 12 -2.20 15.18 9.84
CA HIS A 12 -2.57 16.47 10.39
C HIS A 12 -2.56 17.58 9.34
N ARG A 13 -3.12 18.71 9.71
CA ARG A 13 -2.97 20.01 9.06
C ARG A 13 -2.30 20.95 10.03
N ASN A 14 -1.21 21.60 9.61
CA ASN A 14 -0.44 22.49 10.45
C ASN A 14 -1.17 23.82 10.72
N ALA A 15 -0.70 24.58 11.69
CA ALA A 15 -1.11 25.96 11.94
C ALA A 15 0.12 26.80 12.31
N ALA A 16 0.22 27.98 11.73
CA ALA A 16 1.30 28.92 12.06
C ALA A 16 1.02 29.67 13.37
N SER A 17 2.08 30.14 14.04
CA SER A 17 1.93 31.02 15.21
C SER A 17 1.24 32.35 14.86
N GLU A 18 1.42 32.82 13.63
CA GLU A 18 0.72 33.97 13.04
C GLU A 18 -0.10 33.45 11.86
N PRO A 19 -1.44 33.60 11.86
CA PRO A 19 -2.29 33.14 10.79
C PRO A 19 -1.84 33.59 9.39
N GLY A 20 -1.78 32.63 8.45
CA GLY A 20 -1.40 32.86 7.06
C GLY A 20 0.10 33.06 6.80
N LYS A 21 0.96 32.92 7.81
CA LYS A 21 2.42 33.07 7.63
C LYS A 21 3.11 31.73 7.28
N GLY A 22 2.51 30.62 7.61
CA GLY A 22 3.02 29.30 7.24
C GLY A 22 2.42 28.80 5.92
N SER A 23 3.19 28.04 5.15
CA SER A 23 2.73 27.33 3.94
C SER A 23 3.64 26.14 3.65
N GLY A 24 3.08 25.04 3.16
CA GLY A 24 3.84 23.88 2.73
C GLY A 24 3.57 22.63 3.55
N VAL A 25 4.28 21.56 3.22
CA VAL A 25 4.17 20.24 3.85
C VAL A 25 5.44 19.89 4.62
N MET A 26 5.30 19.21 5.74
CA MET A 26 6.42 18.66 6.51
C MET A 26 6.05 17.31 7.11
N THR A 27 7.06 16.49 7.35
CA THR A 27 6.87 15.23 8.08
C THR A 27 7.72 15.24 9.34
N LEU A 28 7.07 14.95 10.47
CA LEU A 28 7.68 15.04 11.78
C LEU A 28 8.08 13.65 12.27
N VAL A 29 9.27 13.54 12.85
CA VAL A 29 9.81 12.32 13.47
C VAL A 29 10.22 12.60 14.91
N TYR A 30 10.32 11.54 15.73
CA TYR A 30 10.87 11.68 17.07
C TYR A 30 12.35 12.10 17.02
N LYS A 31 13.12 11.42 16.16
CA LYS A 31 14.56 11.66 15.93
C LYS A 31 14.95 11.11 14.56
N THR A 32 15.84 11.84 13.88
CA THR A 32 16.48 11.40 12.62
C THR A 32 17.51 10.28 12.87
N GLY A 33 18.01 9.65 11.79
CA GLY A 33 18.95 8.52 11.86
C GLY A 33 18.29 7.19 12.25
N ARG A 34 16.95 7.07 12.10
CA ARG A 34 16.17 5.87 12.43
C ARG A 34 15.27 5.45 11.26
N GLU A 35 14.66 4.27 11.36
CA GLU A 35 13.69 3.76 10.35
C GLU A 35 12.53 4.73 10.11
N SER A 36 12.08 5.49 11.12
CA SER A 36 11.06 6.52 10.97
C SER A 36 11.47 7.64 10.00
N GLU A 37 12.76 7.93 9.85
CA GLU A 37 13.23 8.94 8.88
C GLU A 37 13.04 8.45 7.44
N GLN A 38 13.29 7.17 7.16
CA GLN A 38 13.09 6.60 5.82
C GLN A 38 11.61 6.71 5.39
N LEU A 39 10.71 6.41 6.33
CA LEU A 39 9.27 6.57 6.10
C LEU A 39 8.89 8.05 5.90
N ALA A 40 9.46 8.94 6.74
CA ALA A 40 9.22 10.37 6.65
C ALA A 40 9.73 10.95 5.33
N ASP A 41 10.94 10.63 4.91
CA ASP A 41 11.54 11.08 3.65
C ASP A 41 10.76 10.60 2.43
N SER A 42 10.27 9.35 2.48
CA SER A 42 9.48 8.80 1.39
C SER A 42 8.15 9.52 1.24
N ILE A 43 7.40 9.71 2.34
CA ILE A 43 6.13 10.45 2.34
C ILE A 43 6.36 11.91 1.96
N GLN A 44 7.37 12.57 2.53
CA GLN A 44 7.71 13.97 2.28
C GLN A 44 7.99 14.24 0.80
N ARG A 45 8.77 13.35 0.17
CA ARG A 45 9.10 13.43 -1.25
C ARG A 45 7.88 13.34 -2.15
N GLU A 46 6.97 12.42 -1.86
CA GLU A 46 5.75 12.27 -2.66
C GLU A 46 4.80 13.46 -2.45
N LEU A 47 4.66 13.96 -1.23
CA LEU A 47 3.86 15.15 -0.94
C LEU A 47 4.42 16.42 -1.61
N ALA A 48 5.73 16.62 -1.62
CA ALA A 48 6.34 17.75 -2.30
C ALA A 48 6.01 17.80 -3.81
N ARG A 49 5.81 16.63 -4.45
CA ARG A 49 5.41 16.53 -5.87
C ARG A 49 4.01 17.07 -6.16
N THR A 50 3.15 17.19 -5.15
CA THR A 50 1.80 17.76 -5.30
C THR A 50 1.84 19.31 -5.40
N GLY A 51 3.03 19.91 -5.38
CA GLY A 51 3.25 21.33 -5.57
C GLY A 51 3.17 22.19 -4.30
N TYR A 52 3.11 21.58 -3.12
CA TYR A 52 3.37 22.30 -1.87
C TYR A 52 4.84 22.68 -1.73
N VAL A 53 5.08 23.73 -0.94
CA VAL A 53 6.43 24.04 -0.48
C VAL A 53 6.92 22.89 0.40
N ASP A 54 8.10 22.36 0.07
CA ASP A 54 8.73 21.29 0.84
C ASP A 54 9.46 21.88 2.05
N LEU A 55 8.94 21.62 3.25
CA LEU A 55 9.54 22.04 4.51
C LEU A 55 10.41 20.95 5.14
N GLY A 56 10.49 19.76 4.51
CA GLY A 56 11.37 18.68 4.88
C GLY A 56 10.88 17.83 6.07
N VAL A 57 11.80 17.01 6.56
CA VAL A 57 11.61 16.15 7.75
C VAL A 57 12.18 16.87 8.97
N ILE A 58 11.39 16.98 10.04
CA ILE A 58 11.71 17.78 11.23
C ILE A 58 11.60 16.93 12.50
N GLU A 59 12.60 17.02 13.38
CA GLU A 59 12.57 16.38 14.69
C GLU A 59 11.59 17.07 15.65
N ARG A 60 10.71 16.29 16.26
CA ARG A 60 9.75 16.76 17.28
C ARG A 60 9.65 15.77 18.44
N PRO A 61 10.70 15.73 19.31
CA PRO A 61 10.77 14.80 20.42
C PRO A 61 9.74 15.12 21.55
N ASP A 62 9.12 16.28 21.50
CA ASP A 62 8.06 16.72 22.41
C ASP A 62 6.71 16.06 22.12
N LEU A 63 6.46 15.58 20.90
CA LEU A 63 5.20 14.98 20.51
C LEU A 63 5.05 13.57 21.09
N ILE A 64 3.99 13.39 21.91
CA ILE A 64 3.74 12.13 22.61
C ILE A 64 3.57 10.96 21.64
N VAL A 65 2.85 11.16 20.55
CA VAL A 65 2.58 10.13 19.52
C VAL A 65 3.84 9.65 18.81
N LEU A 66 4.88 10.47 18.73
CA LEU A 66 6.17 10.08 18.17
C LEU A 66 7.09 9.47 19.22
N ARG A 67 7.00 9.96 20.48
CA ARG A 67 7.90 9.53 21.56
C ARG A 67 7.47 8.21 22.22
N LYS A 68 6.18 7.93 22.32
CA LYS A 68 5.62 6.78 23.06
C LYS A 68 5.25 5.60 22.15
N THR A 69 5.30 5.78 20.88
CA THR A 69 5.06 4.74 19.88
C THR A 69 6.31 3.87 19.74
N GLN A 70 6.14 2.55 19.76
CA GLN A 70 7.25 1.58 19.76
C GLN A 70 7.74 1.23 18.36
N MET A 71 6.85 1.26 17.36
CA MET A 71 7.18 1.07 15.96
C MET A 71 7.67 2.39 15.34
N PRO A 72 8.27 2.39 14.14
CA PRO A 72 8.56 3.59 13.37
C PRO A 72 7.32 4.46 13.24
N ALA A 73 7.44 5.72 13.67
CA ALA A 73 6.30 6.65 13.79
C ALA A 73 6.61 7.97 13.11
N VAL A 74 5.64 8.47 12.33
CA VAL A 74 5.69 9.78 11.68
C VAL A 74 4.39 10.54 11.90
N LEU A 75 4.47 11.88 11.91
CA LEU A 75 3.33 12.77 11.86
C LEU A 75 3.48 13.67 10.63
N VAL A 76 2.51 13.58 9.74
CA VAL A 76 2.51 14.29 8.45
C VAL A 76 1.63 15.52 8.56
N GLU A 77 2.21 16.68 8.29
CA GLU A 77 1.51 17.98 8.24
C GLU A 77 1.25 18.38 6.78
N VAL A 78 0.00 18.24 6.34
CA VAL A 78 -0.39 18.51 4.95
C VAL A 78 -0.91 19.92 4.82
N GLY A 79 -0.01 20.87 4.60
CA GLY A 79 -0.33 22.29 4.49
C GLY A 79 -0.77 22.92 5.80
N PHE A 80 -0.94 24.23 5.78
CA PHE A 80 -1.37 25.02 6.93
C PHE A 80 -2.86 25.34 6.83
N ILE A 81 -3.63 24.96 7.87
CA ILE A 81 -5.09 25.15 7.89
C ILE A 81 -5.50 26.62 7.95
N ASP A 82 -4.61 27.48 8.44
CA ASP A 82 -4.77 28.92 8.54
C ASP A 82 -4.22 29.68 7.30
N ASN A 83 -3.75 28.96 6.27
CA ASN A 83 -3.30 29.54 5.00
C ASN A 83 -4.34 29.27 3.89
N PRO A 84 -4.94 30.33 3.27
CA PRO A 84 -5.97 30.17 2.23
C PRO A 84 -5.50 29.44 0.98
N GLU A 85 -4.24 29.63 0.55
CA GLU A 85 -3.72 28.96 -0.65
C GLU A 85 -3.46 27.47 -0.39
N ASP A 86 -2.96 27.11 0.81
CA ASP A 86 -2.82 25.72 1.22
C ASP A 86 -4.19 25.02 1.32
N ASN A 87 -5.22 25.73 1.82
CA ASN A 87 -6.58 25.20 1.88
C ASN A 87 -7.16 24.96 0.47
N LYS A 88 -7.02 25.95 -0.41
CA LYS A 88 -7.48 25.84 -1.79
C LYS A 88 -6.81 24.65 -2.51
N ARG A 89 -5.51 24.46 -2.30
CA ARG A 89 -4.77 23.31 -2.85
C ARG A 89 -5.26 21.99 -2.26
N PHE A 90 -5.42 21.94 -0.94
CA PHE A 90 -5.91 20.75 -0.25
C PHE A 90 -7.26 20.30 -0.79
N ASP A 91 -8.21 21.24 -0.94
CA ASP A 91 -9.55 20.94 -1.45
C ASP A 91 -9.53 20.51 -2.93
N ALA A 92 -8.70 21.16 -3.74
CA ALA A 92 -8.62 20.89 -5.18
C ALA A 92 -7.87 19.58 -5.53
N GLN A 93 -6.93 19.14 -4.68
CA GLN A 93 -6.03 18.03 -4.95
C GLN A 93 -6.11 16.94 -3.87
N PHE A 94 -7.24 16.81 -3.18
CA PHE A 94 -7.40 15.88 -2.06
C PHE A 94 -7.00 14.44 -2.41
N ASP A 95 -7.46 13.92 -3.54
CA ASP A 95 -7.17 12.56 -3.98
C ASP A 95 -5.70 12.37 -4.36
N GLU A 96 -5.07 13.39 -4.97
CA GLU A 96 -3.64 13.37 -5.31
C GLU A 96 -2.77 13.37 -4.05
N ILE A 97 -3.14 14.18 -3.06
CA ILE A 97 -2.47 14.25 -1.75
C ILE A 97 -2.59 12.91 -1.02
N ALA A 98 -3.79 12.32 -0.99
CA ALA A 98 -4.00 11.01 -0.38
C ALA A 98 -3.18 9.92 -1.09
N ALA A 99 -3.13 9.94 -2.43
CA ALA A 99 -2.32 9.03 -3.22
C ALA A 99 -0.83 9.21 -2.97
N ALA A 100 -0.35 10.46 -2.81
CA ALA A 100 1.04 10.77 -2.50
C ALA A 100 1.47 10.19 -1.14
N VAL A 101 0.64 10.39 -0.10
CA VAL A 101 0.89 9.78 1.22
C VAL A 101 0.93 8.26 1.13
N ALA A 102 -0.06 7.66 0.47
CA ALA A 102 -0.13 6.21 0.29
C ALA A 102 1.10 5.67 -0.46
N SER A 103 1.52 6.33 -1.55
CA SER A 103 2.72 5.95 -2.31
C SER A 103 3.98 6.03 -1.45
N GLY A 104 4.13 7.09 -0.65
CA GLY A 104 5.26 7.24 0.25
C GLY A 104 5.35 6.13 1.30
N ILE A 105 4.22 5.67 1.83
CA ILE A 105 4.14 4.53 2.75
C ILE A 105 4.48 3.23 2.03
N LEU A 106 3.88 2.97 0.88
CA LEU A 106 4.07 1.73 0.11
C LEU A 106 5.52 1.56 -0.36
N ASN A 107 6.19 2.64 -0.77
CA ASN A 107 7.59 2.59 -1.17
C ASN A 107 8.51 2.03 -0.06
N VAL A 108 8.21 2.35 1.21
CA VAL A 108 9.00 1.85 2.35
C VAL A 108 8.64 0.41 2.69
N ILE A 109 7.34 0.07 2.64
CA ILE A 109 6.88 -1.29 2.91
C ILE A 109 7.46 -2.26 1.86
N ASP A 110 7.46 -1.89 0.59
CA ASP A 110 8.02 -2.70 -0.49
C ASP A 110 9.54 -2.87 -0.33
N ASP A 111 10.27 -1.79 0.00
CA ASP A 111 11.72 -1.84 0.30
C ASP A 111 12.02 -2.73 1.52
N ASP A 112 11.21 -2.68 2.56
CA ASP A 112 11.38 -3.52 3.75
C ASP A 112 11.04 -4.99 3.47
N MET A 113 10.06 -5.25 2.62
CA MET A 113 9.75 -6.62 2.18
C MET A 113 10.88 -7.21 1.35
N ASP A 114 11.55 -6.41 0.52
CA ASP A 114 12.70 -6.83 -0.28
C ASP A 114 13.96 -7.04 0.58
N ARG A 115 14.09 -6.33 1.72
CA ARG A 115 15.23 -6.44 2.65
C ARG A 115 15.05 -7.51 3.72
N ARG A 116 13.82 -7.90 4.04
CA ARG A 116 13.60 -9.04 4.94
C ARG A 116 14.24 -10.26 4.28
N PRO A 117 15.11 -11.03 5.00
CA PRO A 117 15.46 -12.35 4.52
C PRO A 117 14.14 -13.02 4.21
N VAL A 118 13.96 -13.44 2.99
CA VAL A 118 12.77 -14.22 2.59
C VAL A 118 12.84 -15.49 3.45
N GLU A 119 12.25 -15.47 4.65
CA GLU A 119 11.63 -16.68 5.11
C GLU A 119 10.67 -16.97 3.98
N GLU A 120 10.95 -18.03 3.24
CA GLU A 120 10.13 -18.50 2.12
C GLU A 120 8.72 -18.64 2.65
N SER A 121 7.98 -17.51 2.66
CA SER A 121 6.59 -17.55 3.07
C SER A 121 5.92 -18.42 2.02
N ASP A 122 5.50 -19.61 2.43
CA ASP A 122 4.75 -20.53 1.60
C ASP A 122 3.39 -19.94 1.14
N TYR A 123 3.18 -18.63 1.38
CA TYR A 123 1.96 -17.91 1.02
C TYR A 123 2.12 -17.16 -0.30
N TYR A 124 1.06 -17.22 -1.11
CA TYR A 124 0.99 -16.56 -2.41
C TYR A 124 -0.38 -15.92 -2.60
N TYR A 125 -0.39 -14.81 -3.34
CA TYR A 125 -1.61 -14.27 -3.92
C TYR A 125 -1.94 -15.08 -5.17
N GLN A 126 -3.17 -15.58 -5.23
CA GLN A 126 -3.71 -16.33 -6.37
C GLN A 126 -5.07 -15.78 -6.75
N ILE A 127 -5.42 -15.84 -8.03
CA ILE A 127 -6.73 -15.37 -8.48
C ILE A 127 -7.59 -16.61 -8.81
N GLN A 128 -8.70 -16.78 -8.11
CA GLN A 128 -9.69 -17.80 -8.44
C GLN A 128 -10.67 -17.25 -9.45
N THR A 129 -10.86 -17.96 -10.57
CA THR A 129 -11.79 -17.62 -11.65
C THR A 129 -13.00 -18.53 -11.73
N GLY A 130 -13.01 -19.62 -10.96
CA GLY A 130 -14.12 -20.56 -10.93
C GLY A 130 -13.95 -21.68 -9.92
N ALA A 131 -15.05 -22.38 -9.63
CA ALA A 131 -15.09 -23.60 -8.84
C ALA A 131 -16.15 -24.53 -9.43
N TYR A 132 -15.76 -25.75 -9.80
CA TYR A 132 -16.58 -26.70 -10.55
C TYR A 132 -16.68 -28.03 -9.80
N ARG A 133 -17.85 -28.64 -9.77
CA ARG A 133 -18.02 -30.01 -9.26
C ARG A 133 -17.62 -31.05 -10.29
N ILE A 134 -17.69 -30.71 -11.56
CA ILE A 134 -17.42 -31.60 -12.69
C ILE A 134 -16.04 -31.25 -13.27
N ARG A 135 -15.12 -32.22 -13.22
CA ARG A 135 -13.72 -32.02 -13.64
C ARG A 135 -13.58 -31.59 -15.10
N SER A 136 -14.36 -32.19 -16.01
CA SER A 136 -14.27 -31.84 -17.44
C SER A 136 -14.65 -30.40 -17.75
N LEU A 137 -15.58 -29.79 -16.99
CA LEU A 137 -15.92 -28.37 -17.13
C LEU A 137 -14.80 -27.48 -16.63
N ALA A 138 -14.13 -27.85 -15.55
CA ALA A 138 -12.98 -27.14 -15.04
C ALA A 138 -11.79 -27.21 -16.03
N GLU A 139 -11.54 -28.37 -16.63
CA GLU A 139 -10.50 -28.59 -17.63
C GLU A 139 -10.76 -27.78 -18.90
N GLN A 140 -12.01 -27.69 -19.35
CA GLN A 140 -12.38 -26.86 -20.50
C GLN A 140 -12.05 -25.37 -20.27
N GLN A 141 -12.41 -24.85 -19.11
CA GLN A 141 -12.10 -23.46 -18.74
C GLN A 141 -10.60 -23.25 -18.50
N LEU A 142 -9.89 -24.25 -17.97
CA LEU A 142 -8.44 -24.22 -17.85
C LEU A 142 -7.75 -24.07 -19.20
N GLU A 143 -8.16 -24.86 -20.19
CA GLU A 143 -7.61 -24.78 -21.55
C GLU A 143 -7.91 -23.44 -22.20
N GLU A 144 -9.09 -22.86 -22.00
CA GLU A 144 -9.45 -21.54 -22.49
C GLU A 144 -8.51 -20.46 -21.93
N LEU A 145 -8.34 -20.42 -20.60
CA LEU A 145 -7.42 -19.47 -19.94
C LEU A 145 -5.98 -19.62 -20.43
N ARG A 146 -5.50 -20.86 -20.55
CA ARG A 146 -4.14 -21.13 -21.04
C ARG A 146 -3.94 -20.71 -22.50
N ARG A 147 -4.93 -20.93 -23.36
CA ARG A 147 -4.90 -20.47 -24.76
C ARG A 147 -4.84 -18.95 -24.87
N MET A 148 -5.44 -18.25 -23.88
CA MET A 148 -5.36 -16.78 -23.78
C MET A 148 -4.05 -16.29 -23.14
N GLY A 149 -3.16 -17.20 -22.73
CA GLY A 149 -1.85 -16.87 -22.16
C GLY A 149 -1.84 -16.71 -20.64
N PHE A 150 -2.95 -17.00 -19.95
CA PHE A 150 -2.98 -16.92 -18.50
C PHE A 150 -2.33 -18.14 -17.85
N PRO A 151 -1.50 -17.99 -16.79
CA PRO A 151 -0.86 -19.10 -16.08
C PRO A 151 -1.86 -19.78 -15.14
N ALA A 152 -2.82 -20.50 -15.72
CA ALA A 152 -3.91 -21.14 -15.01
C ALA A 152 -3.59 -22.59 -14.62
N PHE A 153 -4.14 -23.03 -13.48
CA PHE A 153 -4.04 -24.39 -12.96
C PHE A 153 -5.28 -24.77 -12.15
N LEU A 154 -5.45 -26.07 -11.89
CA LEU A 154 -6.55 -26.58 -11.08
C LEU A 154 -6.05 -27.03 -9.71
N VAL A 155 -6.85 -26.72 -8.69
CA VAL A 155 -6.71 -27.23 -7.32
C VAL A 155 -8.00 -27.97 -6.95
N TYR A 156 -7.89 -29.19 -6.46
CA TYR A 156 -9.04 -29.95 -5.96
C TYR A 156 -9.05 -29.94 -4.43
N ASP A 157 -10.15 -29.49 -3.83
CA ASP A 157 -10.29 -29.39 -2.38
C ASP A 157 -11.07 -30.55 -1.73
N GLY A 158 -11.30 -31.61 -2.49
CA GLY A 158 -12.16 -32.76 -2.06
C GLY A 158 -13.61 -32.61 -2.51
N THR A 159 -14.05 -31.40 -2.91
CA THR A 159 -15.44 -31.14 -3.34
C THR A 159 -15.49 -30.45 -4.68
N TYR A 160 -14.61 -29.46 -4.88
CA TYR A 160 -14.58 -28.62 -6.07
C TYR A 160 -13.21 -28.62 -6.74
N PHE A 161 -13.24 -28.59 -8.07
CA PHE A 161 -12.10 -28.23 -8.91
C PHE A 161 -12.06 -26.71 -9.01
N LYS A 162 -11.15 -26.08 -8.26
CA LYS A 162 -10.95 -24.62 -8.23
C LYS A 162 -9.97 -24.22 -9.31
N LEU A 163 -10.38 -23.31 -10.16
CA LEU A 163 -9.54 -22.80 -11.23
C LEU A 163 -8.81 -21.56 -10.72
N ARG A 164 -7.49 -21.64 -10.67
CA ARG A 164 -6.58 -20.63 -10.14
C ARG A 164 -5.70 -20.07 -11.25
N VAL A 165 -5.33 -18.78 -11.13
CA VAL A 165 -4.42 -18.12 -12.05
C VAL A 165 -3.31 -17.44 -11.27
N GLY A 166 -2.05 -17.75 -11.64
CA GLY A 166 -0.85 -17.22 -11.04
C GLY A 166 -0.61 -17.63 -9.59
N ALA A 167 0.61 -17.39 -9.14
CA ALA A 167 1.03 -17.48 -7.76
C ALA A 167 2.04 -16.35 -7.54
N PHE A 168 1.62 -15.27 -6.93
CA PHE A 168 2.38 -14.03 -6.83
C PHE A 168 2.80 -13.79 -5.38
N LYS A 169 4.07 -13.49 -5.16
CA LYS A 169 4.57 -13.01 -3.86
C LYS A 169 4.16 -11.55 -3.61
N ASN A 170 4.03 -10.75 -4.67
CA ASN A 170 3.69 -9.35 -4.60
C ASN A 170 2.22 -9.13 -4.97
N LEU A 171 1.50 -8.35 -4.14
CA LEU A 171 0.08 -8.03 -4.31
C LEU A 171 -0.19 -7.27 -5.61
N ASP A 172 0.67 -6.32 -6.00
CA ASP A 172 0.45 -5.50 -7.19
C ASP A 172 0.49 -6.33 -8.47
N ASN A 173 1.35 -7.34 -8.51
CA ASN A 173 1.40 -8.29 -9.62
C ASN A 173 0.11 -9.12 -9.71
N ALA A 174 -0.42 -9.53 -8.56
CA ALA A 174 -1.70 -10.24 -8.50
C ALA A 174 -2.87 -9.34 -8.92
N VAL A 175 -2.92 -8.10 -8.43
CA VAL A 175 -3.96 -7.12 -8.79
C VAL A 175 -3.90 -6.77 -10.29
N ARG A 176 -2.72 -6.64 -10.87
CA ARG A 176 -2.56 -6.43 -12.31
C ARG A 176 -3.11 -7.59 -13.11
N MET A 177 -2.77 -8.82 -12.74
CA MET A 177 -3.28 -10.04 -13.36
C MET A 177 -4.81 -10.15 -13.21
N GLU A 178 -5.34 -9.81 -12.03
CA GLU A 178 -6.78 -9.78 -11.79
C GLU A 178 -7.51 -8.83 -12.73
N ARG A 179 -6.97 -7.63 -12.96
CA ARG A 179 -7.53 -6.65 -13.91
C ARG A 179 -7.55 -7.17 -15.34
N GLU A 180 -6.50 -7.88 -15.77
CA GLU A 180 -6.44 -8.49 -17.09
C GLU A 180 -7.48 -9.59 -17.27
N LEU A 181 -7.66 -10.45 -16.26
CA LEU A 181 -8.70 -11.47 -16.24
C LEU A 181 -10.11 -10.87 -16.31
N ARG A 182 -10.38 -9.81 -15.55
CA ARG A 182 -11.67 -9.09 -15.60
C ARG A 182 -11.93 -8.47 -16.97
N LYS A 183 -10.91 -7.87 -17.60
CA LYS A 183 -11.01 -7.34 -18.96
C LYS A 183 -11.30 -8.44 -19.98
N ALA A 184 -10.78 -9.64 -19.75
CA ALA A 184 -11.05 -10.82 -20.57
C ALA A 184 -12.41 -11.49 -20.29
N GLY A 185 -13.20 -10.94 -19.34
CA GLY A 185 -14.56 -11.41 -19.03
C GLY A 185 -14.65 -12.49 -17.96
N PHE A 186 -13.57 -12.82 -17.26
CA PHE A 186 -13.59 -13.82 -16.19
C PHE A 186 -13.98 -13.22 -14.84
N PRO A 187 -14.82 -13.92 -14.04
CA PRO A 187 -15.03 -13.57 -12.65
C PRO A 187 -13.74 -13.80 -11.86
N THR A 188 -13.46 -12.95 -10.86
CA THR A 188 -12.21 -13.04 -10.10
C THR A 188 -12.44 -12.90 -8.61
N VAL A 189 -11.73 -13.70 -7.83
CA VAL A 189 -11.56 -13.56 -6.37
C VAL A 189 -10.08 -13.64 -6.08
N LEU A 190 -9.52 -12.57 -5.51
CA LEU A 190 -8.13 -12.55 -5.05
C LEU A 190 -8.02 -13.27 -3.71
N LEU A 191 -7.07 -14.17 -3.60
CA LEU A 191 -6.84 -15.04 -2.45
C LEU A 191 -5.39 -14.90 -1.99
N TYR A 192 -5.18 -15.00 -0.68
CA TYR A 192 -3.85 -15.11 -0.08
C TYR A 192 -3.81 -16.41 0.71
N GLU A 193 -3.17 -17.39 0.14
CA GLU A 193 -3.18 -18.75 0.67
C GLU A 193 -1.77 -19.35 0.71
N ARG A 194 -1.56 -20.28 1.64
CA ARG A 194 -0.35 -21.08 1.69
C ARG A 194 -0.30 -22.01 0.46
N GLU A 195 0.90 -22.24 -0.08
CA GLU A 195 1.09 -23.20 -1.16
C GLU A 195 0.56 -24.58 -0.71
N VAL A 196 -0.42 -25.11 -1.44
CA VAL A 196 -0.87 -26.49 -1.25
C VAL A 196 0.09 -27.38 -2.03
N LYS A 197 0.96 -28.07 -1.31
CA LYS A 197 1.85 -29.09 -1.90
C LYS A 197 1.07 -30.28 -2.40
#